data_ecd375d076011c6af4eea3c409585c6e
#
_entry.id   ecd375d076011c6af4eea3c409585c6e
#
_cell.length_a   1.000
_cell.length_b   1.000
_cell.length_c   1.000
_cell.angle_alpha   90.00
_cell.angle_beta   90.00
_cell.angle_gamma   90.00
#
_symmetry.space_group_name_H-M   'P 1'
#
loop_
_entity.id
_entity.type
_entity.pdbx_description
1 polymer ?
#
loop_
_entity_poly.entity_id
_entity_poly.type
_entity_poly.pdbx_seq_one_letter_code
_entity_poly.pdbx_strand_id
1 'polypeptide(L)'
;NVKAGQVLAVKISPELGKKGIDILGNEIEAKDGFEIQIEAGKNTTISEDGINLIANTDGMVNMVGKRIDVLDVFVVEEVGLATGDIDFAGSVLVKNDVQADYNIKAEGNVIVNGNVESSSIYSDGDVTIKGACFGKEVGIINSKNDIILNFIESTKLEADGNIIVNEGIMNCNVTAGKKILLVDKKG
;
A
#
# COMPACT_ATOMS: atom_id res chain seq x y z
N ASN A 1 2.99 3.43 -9.70
CA ASN A 1 3.56 2.35 -10.50
C ASN A 1 4.86 2.82 -11.13
N VAL A 2 5.84 1.93 -11.26
CA VAL A 2 7.13 2.16 -11.89
C VAL A 2 7.38 1.15 -13.00
N LYS A 3 8.33 1.46 -13.88
CA LYS A 3 8.78 0.59 -14.96
C LYS A 3 10.14 -0.02 -14.64
N ALA A 4 10.43 -1.20 -15.18
CA ALA A 4 11.77 -1.78 -15.13
C ALA A 4 12.81 -0.78 -15.67
N GLY A 5 13.92 -0.64 -14.96
CA GLY A 5 14.98 0.35 -15.26
C GLY A 5 14.74 1.75 -14.70
N GLN A 6 13.57 2.02 -14.11
CA GLN A 6 13.29 3.34 -13.52
C GLN A 6 14.06 3.54 -12.21
N VAL A 7 14.67 4.74 -12.04
CA VAL A 7 15.33 5.13 -10.80
C VAL A 7 14.26 5.45 -9.73
N LEU A 8 14.37 4.80 -8.57
CA LEU A 8 13.44 4.90 -7.44
C LEU A 8 13.94 5.85 -6.36
N ALA A 9 15.24 5.87 -6.14
CA ALA A 9 15.90 6.73 -5.17
C ALA A 9 17.30 7.09 -5.62
N VAL A 10 17.78 8.25 -5.22
CA VAL A 10 19.14 8.73 -5.49
C VAL A 10 19.79 9.07 -4.15
N LYS A 11 20.97 8.52 -3.91
CA LYS A 11 21.79 8.83 -2.74
C LYS A 11 22.45 10.19 -2.95
N ILE A 12 22.22 11.10 -2.03
CA ILE A 12 22.89 12.41 -1.98
C ILE A 12 24.00 12.33 -0.93
N SER A 13 25.21 12.66 -1.34
CA SER A 13 26.36 12.69 -0.42
C SER A 13 26.13 13.73 0.69
N PRO A 14 26.52 13.44 1.93
CA PRO A 14 26.41 14.42 3.00
C PRO A 14 27.30 15.63 2.74
N GLU A 15 26.80 16.81 3.09
CA GLU A 15 27.59 18.03 3.07
C GLU A 15 28.35 18.23 4.39
N LEU A 16 29.53 18.80 4.30
CA LEU A 16 30.28 19.26 5.48
C LEU A 16 29.52 20.41 6.13
N GLY A 17 29.43 20.38 7.43
CA GLY A 17 28.86 21.46 8.21
C GLY A 17 29.68 22.76 8.07
N LYS A 18 29.01 23.91 8.15
CA LYS A 18 29.66 25.20 8.17
C LYS A 18 29.73 25.72 9.59
N LYS A 19 30.93 26.08 10.05
CA LYS A 19 31.11 26.71 11.35
C LYS A 19 30.28 27.98 11.48
N GLY A 20 29.63 28.15 12.61
CA GLY A 20 28.93 29.36 12.98
C GLY A 20 29.79 30.28 13.84
N ILE A 21 29.31 31.49 14.12
CA ILE A 21 29.91 32.44 15.07
C ILE A 21 28.78 32.88 16.02
N ASP A 22 29.04 32.84 17.33
CA ASP A 22 28.08 33.33 18.32
C ASP A 22 28.13 34.88 18.42
N ILE A 23 27.22 35.45 19.22
CA ILE A 23 27.09 36.90 19.40
C ILE A 23 28.31 37.54 20.11
N LEU A 24 29.21 36.72 20.67
CA LEU A 24 30.43 37.14 21.34
C LEU A 24 31.65 36.98 20.44
N GLY A 25 31.48 36.46 19.21
CA GLY A 25 32.57 36.24 18.25
C GLY A 25 33.26 34.89 18.38
N ASN A 26 32.77 33.97 19.21
CA ASN A 26 33.35 32.63 19.34
C ASN A 26 32.87 31.72 18.22
N GLU A 27 33.76 30.83 17.74
CA GLU A 27 33.40 29.83 16.75
C GLU A 27 32.45 28.76 17.36
N ILE A 28 31.39 28.46 16.66
CA ILE A 28 30.50 27.31 16.94
C ILE A 28 30.87 26.19 15.98
N GLU A 29 31.30 25.03 16.51
CA GLU A 29 31.66 23.87 15.71
C GLU A 29 30.42 23.36 14.92
N ALA A 30 30.65 23.06 13.65
CA ALA A 30 29.64 22.49 12.78
C ALA A 30 29.46 20.99 13.08
N LYS A 31 28.26 20.51 12.79
CA LYS A 31 28.01 19.06 12.68
C LYS A 31 27.95 18.70 11.20
N ASP A 32 28.84 17.80 10.80
CA ASP A 32 28.80 17.24 9.44
C ASP A 32 27.61 16.35 9.25
N GLY A 33 27.09 16.30 8.02
CA GLY A 33 26.10 15.33 7.62
C GLY A 33 26.66 13.90 7.74
N PHE A 34 25.79 12.94 7.97
CA PHE A 34 26.18 11.52 8.02
C PHE A 34 25.71 10.79 6.76
N GLU A 35 26.49 9.82 6.34
CA GLU A 35 26.17 9.02 5.16
C GLU A 35 25.04 8.03 5.45
N ILE A 36 24.00 8.03 4.60
CA ILE A 36 22.90 7.07 4.64
C ILE A 36 23.18 5.98 3.61
N GLN A 37 23.06 4.73 4.00
CA GLN A 37 23.13 3.60 3.08
C GLN A 37 21.76 3.33 2.46
N ILE A 38 21.72 3.14 1.13
CA ILE A 38 20.55 2.66 0.43
C ILE A 38 20.51 1.14 0.58
N GLU A 39 19.35 0.60 0.97
CA GLU A 39 19.12 -0.85 1.06
C GLU A 39 18.22 -1.27 -0.10
N ALA A 40 18.72 -2.19 -0.95
CA ALA A 40 17.91 -2.79 -1.99
C ALA A 40 16.87 -3.74 -1.38
N GLY A 41 15.64 -3.63 -1.86
CA GLY A 41 14.53 -4.49 -1.50
C GLY A 41 14.20 -5.52 -2.58
N LYS A 42 12.97 -6.07 -2.51
CA LYS A 42 12.46 -7.02 -3.50
C LYS A 42 12.36 -6.30 -4.87
N ASN A 43 12.84 -6.95 -5.91
CA ASN A 43 12.82 -6.45 -7.29
C ASN A 43 13.47 -5.05 -7.47
N THR A 44 14.49 -4.75 -6.68
CA THR A 44 15.31 -3.53 -6.83
C THR A 44 16.79 -3.87 -6.80
N THR A 45 17.61 -3.04 -7.45
CA THR A 45 19.07 -3.19 -7.49
C THR A 45 19.73 -1.82 -7.31
N ILE A 46 20.82 -1.79 -6.55
CA ILE A 46 21.68 -0.60 -6.45
C ILE A 46 22.58 -0.57 -7.68
N SER A 47 22.69 0.59 -8.34
CA SER A 47 23.60 0.81 -9.46
C SER A 47 25.07 0.54 -9.07
N GLU A 48 25.94 0.25 -10.06
CA GLU A 48 27.36 -0.06 -9.81
C GLU A 48 28.11 1.06 -9.11
N ASP A 49 27.70 2.31 -9.31
CA ASP A 49 28.26 3.50 -8.63
C ASP A 49 27.76 3.68 -7.18
N GLY A 50 26.80 2.86 -6.74
CA GLY A 50 26.21 2.93 -5.40
C GLY A 50 25.29 4.13 -5.16
N ILE A 51 24.93 4.88 -6.21
CA ILE A 51 24.18 6.14 -6.08
C ILE A 51 22.69 5.95 -6.31
N ASN A 52 22.29 5.10 -7.26
CA ASN A 52 20.90 4.94 -7.66
C ASN A 52 20.32 3.61 -7.19
N LEU A 53 19.07 3.62 -6.74
CA LEU A 53 18.25 2.42 -6.58
C LEU A 53 17.32 2.31 -7.78
N ILE A 54 17.34 1.17 -8.46
CA ILE A 54 16.68 0.95 -9.75
C ILE A 54 15.67 -0.18 -9.61
N ALA A 55 14.49 -0.04 -10.23
CA ALA A 55 13.50 -1.11 -10.35
C ALA A 55 13.95 -2.18 -11.35
N ASN A 56 13.85 -3.46 -10.97
CA ASN A 56 14.18 -4.58 -11.86
C ASN A 56 12.97 -5.04 -12.70
N THR A 57 11.76 -4.74 -12.23
CA THR A 57 10.48 -5.12 -12.86
C THR A 57 9.51 -3.94 -12.87
N ASP A 58 8.50 -4.04 -13.73
CA ASP A 58 7.31 -3.19 -13.63
C ASP A 58 6.57 -3.53 -12.33
N GLY A 59 5.99 -2.52 -11.64
CA GLY A 59 5.26 -2.83 -10.43
C GLY A 59 4.87 -1.60 -9.60
N MET A 60 4.47 -1.85 -8.36
CA MET A 60 4.15 -0.83 -7.39
C MET A 60 5.29 -0.66 -6.38
N VAL A 61 5.71 0.59 -6.15
CA VAL A 61 6.71 0.90 -5.12
C VAL A 61 6.07 0.76 -3.74
N ASN A 62 6.72 0.00 -2.88
CA ASN A 62 6.37 -0.14 -1.47
C ASN A 62 7.59 0.17 -0.61
N MET A 63 7.41 1.01 0.42
CA MET A 63 8.49 1.41 1.33
C MET A 63 8.31 0.71 2.67
N VAL A 64 9.29 -0.11 3.04
CA VAL A 64 9.30 -0.86 4.30
C VAL A 64 10.48 -0.38 5.14
N GLY A 65 10.22 0.55 6.07
CA GLY A 65 11.27 1.19 6.84
C GLY A 65 12.19 2.03 5.94
N LYS A 66 13.46 1.61 5.78
CA LYS A 66 14.46 2.26 4.91
C LYS A 66 14.63 1.55 3.56
N ARG A 67 13.96 0.42 3.36
CA ARG A 67 14.04 -0.40 2.15
C ARG A 67 12.90 -0.06 1.20
N ILE A 68 13.19 -0.02 -0.08
CA ILE A 68 12.20 0.16 -1.14
C ILE A 68 12.09 -1.14 -1.90
N ASP A 69 10.88 -1.72 -1.92
CA ASP A 69 10.52 -2.90 -2.69
C ASP A 69 9.72 -2.47 -3.93
N VAL A 70 9.82 -3.21 -5.03
CA VAL A 70 8.89 -3.15 -6.16
C VAL A 70 8.08 -4.44 -6.15
N LEU A 71 6.76 -4.31 -5.99
CA LEU A 71 5.84 -5.44 -5.97
C LEU A 71 5.23 -5.60 -7.35
N ASP A 72 5.12 -6.83 -7.82
CA ASP A 72 4.39 -7.12 -9.05
C ASP A 72 2.93 -6.74 -8.88
N VAL A 73 2.37 -6.00 -9.84
CA VAL A 73 0.98 -5.52 -9.79
C VAL A 73 0.23 -5.98 -11.01
N PHE A 74 -0.84 -6.77 -10.79
CA PHE A 74 -1.80 -7.10 -11.81
C PHE A 74 -2.87 -6.00 -11.89
N VAL A 75 -2.95 -5.33 -13.03
CA VAL A 75 -3.86 -4.20 -13.23
C VAL A 75 -4.99 -4.62 -14.15
N VAL A 76 -6.23 -4.50 -13.68
CA VAL A 76 -7.45 -4.77 -14.48
C VAL A 76 -8.39 -3.58 -14.45
N GLU A 77 -9.22 -3.44 -15.48
CA GLU A 77 -10.25 -2.41 -15.52
C GLU A 77 -11.36 -2.70 -14.51
N GLU A 78 -11.88 -3.92 -14.51
CA GLU A 78 -12.90 -4.42 -13.58
C GLU A 78 -12.76 -5.93 -13.37
N VAL A 79 -13.34 -6.46 -12.31
CA VAL A 79 -13.43 -7.89 -12.07
C VAL A 79 -14.88 -8.31 -12.28
N GLY A 80 -15.11 -9.18 -13.26
CA GLY A 80 -16.44 -9.58 -13.70
C GLY A 80 -16.36 -10.67 -14.77
N LEU A 81 -17.40 -10.79 -15.60
CA LEU A 81 -17.52 -11.87 -16.59
C LEU A 81 -16.32 -11.98 -17.55
N ALA A 82 -15.73 -10.86 -17.94
CA ALA A 82 -14.59 -10.84 -18.88
C ALA A 82 -13.27 -11.24 -18.22
N THR A 83 -13.09 -10.93 -16.93
CA THR A 83 -11.85 -11.17 -16.18
C THR A 83 -11.89 -12.51 -15.45
N GLY A 84 -13.06 -12.92 -14.94
CA GLY A 84 -13.21 -14.04 -14.03
C GLY A 84 -12.65 -13.76 -12.64
N ASP A 85 -12.48 -14.80 -11.84
CA ASP A 85 -11.78 -14.75 -10.56
C ASP A 85 -10.30 -14.46 -10.75
N ILE A 86 -9.70 -13.73 -9.81
CA ILE A 86 -8.26 -13.41 -9.81
C ILE A 86 -7.58 -14.20 -8.68
N ASP A 87 -6.56 -14.98 -9.02
CA ASP A 87 -5.59 -15.56 -8.07
C ASP A 87 -4.18 -15.14 -8.54
N PHE A 88 -3.52 -14.25 -7.79
CA PHE A 88 -2.28 -13.62 -8.24
C PHE A 88 -1.22 -13.56 -7.13
N ALA A 89 0.02 -13.98 -7.45
CA ALA A 89 1.18 -14.01 -6.56
C ALA A 89 1.83 -12.63 -6.36
N GLY A 90 1.05 -11.55 -6.38
CA GLY A 90 1.51 -10.16 -6.21
C GLY A 90 0.35 -9.27 -5.77
N SER A 91 0.43 -7.98 -6.07
CA SER A 91 -0.63 -7.02 -5.78
C SER A 91 -1.63 -6.90 -6.92
N VAL A 92 -2.89 -6.61 -6.62
CA VAL A 92 -3.98 -6.44 -7.59
C VAL A 92 -4.50 -5.00 -7.51
N LEU A 93 -4.60 -4.35 -8.66
CA LEU A 93 -5.25 -3.05 -8.82
C LEU A 93 -6.44 -3.17 -9.75
N VAL A 94 -7.64 -3.01 -9.21
CA VAL A 94 -8.89 -2.91 -9.97
C VAL A 94 -9.22 -1.43 -10.15
N LYS A 95 -9.32 -0.96 -11.39
CA LYS A 95 -9.57 0.47 -11.69
C LYS A 95 -11.02 0.88 -11.45
N ASN A 96 -11.96 -0.04 -11.64
CA ASN A 96 -13.37 0.17 -11.43
C ASN A 96 -13.90 -0.82 -10.38
N ASP A 97 -15.00 -1.53 -10.67
CA ASP A 97 -15.76 -2.33 -9.72
C ASP A 97 -15.32 -3.81 -9.70
N VAL A 98 -15.66 -4.47 -8.60
CA VAL A 98 -15.69 -5.94 -8.49
C VAL A 98 -17.16 -6.35 -8.48
N GLN A 99 -17.58 -7.03 -9.55
CA GLN A 99 -18.96 -7.48 -9.74
C GLN A 99 -19.27 -8.68 -8.82
N ALA A 100 -20.57 -8.88 -8.55
CA ALA A 100 -21.04 -9.97 -7.73
C ALA A 100 -20.58 -11.35 -8.25
N ASP A 101 -20.31 -12.25 -7.31
CA ASP A 101 -19.91 -13.64 -7.55
C ASP A 101 -18.50 -13.84 -8.13
N TYR A 102 -17.69 -12.78 -8.23
CA TYR A 102 -16.27 -12.88 -8.60
C TYR A 102 -15.36 -12.57 -7.41
N ASN A 103 -14.25 -13.31 -7.33
CA ASN A 103 -13.36 -13.28 -6.17
C ASN A 103 -11.96 -12.82 -6.54
N ILE A 104 -11.26 -12.23 -5.57
CA ILE A 104 -9.86 -11.83 -5.69
C ILE A 104 -9.07 -12.50 -4.57
N LYS A 105 -7.97 -13.18 -4.95
CA LYS A 105 -6.95 -13.65 -4.04
C LYS A 105 -5.60 -13.11 -4.47
N ALA A 106 -4.89 -12.43 -3.57
CA ALA A 106 -3.60 -11.81 -3.83
C ALA A 106 -2.61 -12.10 -2.71
N GLU A 107 -1.36 -12.43 -3.06
CA GLU A 107 -0.27 -12.52 -2.08
C GLU A 107 0.29 -11.14 -1.68
N GLY A 108 -0.04 -10.09 -2.44
CA GLY A 108 0.26 -8.68 -2.15
C GLY A 108 -0.99 -7.91 -1.79
N ASN A 109 -0.94 -6.58 -1.97
CA ASN A 109 -2.04 -5.68 -1.67
C ASN A 109 -3.16 -5.77 -2.72
N VAL A 110 -4.41 -5.52 -2.30
CA VAL A 110 -5.55 -5.36 -3.19
C VAL A 110 -6.07 -3.93 -3.10
N ILE A 111 -6.13 -3.25 -4.24
CA ILE A 111 -6.70 -1.91 -4.34
C ILE A 111 -7.87 -1.95 -5.33
N VAL A 112 -9.06 -1.58 -4.88
CA VAL A 112 -10.25 -1.41 -5.71
C VAL A 112 -10.63 0.07 -5.69
N ASN A 113 -10.61 0.73 -6.86
CA ASN A 113 -10.99 2.15 -6.93
C ASN A 113 -12.51 2.36 -6.97
N GLY A 114 -13.27 1.37 -7.39
CA GLY A 114 -14.74 1.37 -7.44
C GLY A 114 -15.38 0.62 -6.27
N ASN A 115 -16.56 0.07 -6.53
CA ASN A 115 -17.37 -0.67 -5.58
C ASN A 115 -17.05 -2.17 -5.60
N VAL A 116 -17.46 -2.86 -4.54
CA VAL A 116 -17.38 -4.32 -4.42
C VAL A 116 -18.78 -4.86 -4.11
N GLU A 117 -19.27 -5.78 -4.93
CA GLU A 117 -20.59 -6.38 -4.75
C GLU A 117 -20.50 -7.88 -4.51
N SER A 118 -21.06 -8.37 -3.41
CA SER A 118 -21.27 -9.81 -3.10
C SER A 118 -20.08 -10.71 -3.47
N SER A 119 -18.84 -10.23 -3.23
CA SER A 119 -17.58 -10.86 -3.64
C SER A 119 -16.73 -11.18 -2.44
N SER A 120 -15.75 -12.09 -2.62
CA SER A 120 -14.75 -12.36 -1.60
C SER A 120 -13.39 -11.83 -2.03
N ILE A 121 -12.73 -11.08 -1.14
CA ILE A 121 -11.38 -10.55 -1.34
C ILE A 121 -10.48 -11.10 -0.24
N TYR A 122 -9.41 -11.80 -0.63
CA TYR A 122 -8.37 -12.31 0.25
C TYR A 122 -7.03 -11.70 -0.13
N SER A 123 -6.33 -11.12 0.83
CA SER A 123 -5.03 -10.48 0.61
C SER A 123 -4.05 -10.85 1.73
N ASP A 124 -2.83 -11.20 1.35
CA ASP A 124 -1.72 -11.34 2.31
C ASP A 124 -1.09 -9.98 2.67
N GLY A 125 -1.41 -8.92 1.92
CA GLY A 125 -1.09 -7.51 2.19
C GLY A 125 -2.31 -6.72 2.67
N ASP A 126 -2.33 -5.43 2.36
CA ASP A 126 -3.44 -4.52 2.68
C ASP A 126 -4.58 -4.64 1.67
N VAL A 127 -5.82 -4.37 2.12
CA VAL A 127 -6.97 -4.19 1.25
C VAL A 127 -7.45 -2.75 1.33
N THR A 128 -7.52 -2.07 0.18
CA THR A 128 -8.06 -0.71 0.08
C THR A 128 -9.22 -0.68 -0.92
N ILE A 129 -10.41 -0.30 -0.46
CA ILE A 129 -11.59 -0.11 -1.31
C ILE A 129 -12.01 1.35 -1.22
N LYS A 130 -11.93 2.09 -2.35
CA LYS A 130 -12.26 3.52 -2.40
C LYS A 130 -13.74 3.78 -2.59
N GLY A 131 -14.47 2.83 -3.15
CA GLY A 131 -15.91 2.86 -3.24
C GLY A 131 -16.61 2.25 -2.02
N ALA A 132 -17.85 1.81 -2.22
CA ALA A 132 -18.64 1.11 -1.23
C ALA A 132 -18.55 -0.41 -1.42
N CYS A 133 -18.76 -1.15 -0.33
CA CYS A 133 -18.83 -2.61 -0.36
C CYS A 133 -20.25 -3.06 0.06
N PHE A 134 -20.91 -3.82 -0.80
CA PHE A 134 -22.26 -4.36 -0.59
C PHE A 134 -22.22 -5.90 -0.63
N GLY A 135 -21.99 -6.53 0.50
CA GLY A 135 -21.73 -7.97 0.58
C GLY A 135 -22.95 -8.87 0.49
N LYS A 136 -24.17 -8.35 0.69
CA LYS A 136 -25.43 -9.12 0.68
C LYS A 136 -25.34 -10.41 1.53
N GLU A 137 -24.70 -10.33 2.69
CA GLU A 137 -24.47 -11.42 3.66
C GLU A 137 -23.52 -12.56 3.22
N VAL A 138 -23.03 -12.55 1.97
CA VAL A 138 -22.10 -13.55 1.44
C VAL A 138 -20.71 -12.98 1.18
N GLY A 139 -20.57 -11.65 1.09
CA GLY A 139 -19.29 -10.98 0.86
C GLY A 139 -18.32 -11.16 2.03
N ILE A 140 -17.04 -11.42 1.71
CA ILE A 140 -15.97 -11.56 2.70
C ILE A 140 -14.80 -10.69 2.25
N ILE A 141 -14.27 -9.87 3.17
CA ILE A 141 -13.00 -9.17 2.96
C ILE A 141 -12.04 -9.61 4.07
N ASN A 142 -10.97 -10.27 3.67
CA ASN A 142 -9.94 -10.78 4.57
C ASN A 142 -8.57 -10.23 4.19
N SER A 143 -7.81 -9.73 5.17
CA SER A 143 -6.47 -9.19 5.00
C SER A 143 -5.56 -9.66 6.12
N LYS A 144 -4.33 -10.07 5.80
CA LYS A 144 -3.30 -10.32 6.82
C LYS A 144 -2.67 -9.04 7.39
N ASN A 145 -3.01 -7.88 6.82
CA ASN A 145 -2.60 -6.56 7.29
C ASN A 145 -3.81 -5.66 7.58
N ASP A 146 -3.82 -4.46 7.04
CA ASP A 146 -4.85 -3.47 7.28
C ASP A 146 -5.95 -3.51 6.20
N ILE A 147 -7.19 -3.19 6.59
CA ILE A 147 -8.30 -2.95 5.67
C ILE A 147 -8.69 -1.48 5.77
N ILE A 148 -8.74 -0.79 4.63
CA ILE A 148 -9.16 0.61 4.51
C ILE A 148 -10.28 0.69 3.50
N LEU A 149 -11.43 1.22 3.90
CA LEU A 149 -12.58 1.37 3.02
C LEU A 149 -13.46 2.57 3.42
N ASN A 150 -14.35 2.98 2.52
CA ASN A 150 -15.24 4.10 2.79
C ASN A 150 -16.53 3.64 3.48
N PHE A 151 -17.34 2.85 2.81
CA PHE A 151 -18.61 2.37 3.31
C PHE A 151 -18.76 0.86 3.11
N ILE A 152 -19.39 0.19 4.07
CA ILE A 152 -19.60 -1.25 3.98
C ILE A 152 -20.94 -1.68 4.57
N GLU A 153 -21.62 -2.58 3.85
CA GLU A 153 -22.91 -3.13 4.22
C GLU A 153 -22.94 -4.64 4.05
N SER A 154 -23.54 -5.35 5.02
CA SER A 154 -23.87 -6.78 4.99
C SER A 154 -22.71 -7.66 4.54
N THR A 155 -21.51 -7.39 5.09
CA THR A 155 -20.24 -8.03 4.73
C THR A 155 -19.51 -8.51 5.98
N LYS A 156 -18.75 -9.60 5.85
CA LYS A 156 -17.79 -10.04 6.86
C LYS A 156 -16.40 -9.44 6.58
N LEU A 157 -15.83 -8.72 7.57
CA LEU A 157 -14.46 -8.20 7.53
C LEU A 157 -13.58 -8.86 8.56
N GLU A 158 -12.41 -9.29 8.14
CA GLU A 158 -11.38 -9.85 9.00
C GLU A 158 -10.02 -9.28 8.61
N ALA A 159 -9.32 -8.65 9.56
CA ALA A 159 -7.96 -8.15 9.38
C ALA A 159 -7.07 -8.56 10.54
N ASP A 160 -5.84 -9.00 10.27
CA ASP A 160 -4.83 -9.21 11.33
C ASP A 160 -4.29 -7.86 11.86
N GLY A 161 -4.40 -6.81 11.08
CA GLY A 161 -4.04 -5.43 11.41
C GLY A 161 -5.21 -4.58 11.89
N ASN A 162 -5.29 -3.37 11.34
CA ASN A 162 -6.35 -2.40 11.61
C ASN A 162 -7.46 -2.48 10.56
N ILE A 163 -8.68 -2.11 10.95
CA ILE A 163 -9.77 -1.83 10.01
C ILE A 163 -10.13 -0.36 10.15
N ILE A 164 -10.03 0.37 9.05
CA ILE A 164 -10.32 1.81 8.98
C ILE A 164 -11.48 2.03 8.02
N VAL A 165 -12.57 2.57 8.52
CA VAL A 165 -13.78 2.88 7.76
C VAL A 165 -14.05 4.37 7.81
N ASN A 166 -14.14 5.02 6.63
CA ASN A 166 -14.21 6.48 6.55
C ASN A 166 -15.63 7.04 6.63
N GLU A 167 -16.67 6.28 6.27
CA GLU A 167 -18.04 6.79 6.15
C GLU A 167 -19.05 6.01 6.99
N GLY A 168 -19.04 4.67 6.92
CA GLY A 168 -20.00 3.91 7.70
C GLY A 168 -19.92 2.39 7.57
N ILE A 169 -20.43 1.73 8.60
CA ILE A 169 -20.56 0.26 8.70
C ILE A 169 -22.01 -0.05 8.98
N MET A 170 -22.63 -0.94 8.20
CA MET A 170 -24.02 -1.36 8.40
C MET A 170 -24.15 -2.89 8.28
N ASN A 171 -24.76 -3.53 9.28
CA ASN A 171 -25.04 -4.98 9.31
C ASN A 171 -23.83 -5.87 9.02
N CYS A 172 -22.65 -5.50 9.51
CA CYS A 172 -21.40 -6.21 9.25
C CYS A 172 -20.90 -7.00 10.46
N ASN A 173 -20.19 -8.10 10.19
CA ASN A 173 -19.37 -8.79 11.17
C ASN A 173 -17.91 -8.35 10.99
N VAL A 174 -17.33 -7.64 11.97
CA VAL A 174 -16.02 -6.99 11.84
C VAL A 174 -15.07 -7.48 12.92
N THR A 175 -13.95 -8.05 12.51
CA THR A 175 -12.88 -8.54 13.40
C THR A 175 -11.55 -7.95 12.99
N ALA A 176 -10.86 -7.26 13.90
CA ALA A 176 -9.53 -6.73 13.70
C ALA A 176 -8.57 -7.24 14.78
N GLY A 177 -7.37 -7.63 14.37
CA GLY A 177 -6.30 -8.04 15.29
C GLY A 177 -5.74 -6.88 16.12
N LYS A 178 -5.85 -5.63 15.64
CA LYS A 178 -5.37 -4.43 16.34
C LYS A 178 -6.50 -3.46 16.69
N LYS A 179 -6.97 -2.67 15.74
CA LYS A 179 -7.94 -1.59 15.99
C LYS A 179 -9.00 -1.53 14.90
N ILE A 180 -10.22 -1.14 15.29
CA ILE A 180 -11.28 -0.73 14.39
C ILE A 180 -11.45 0.78 14.57
N LEU A 181 -11.27 1.55 13.50
CA LEU A 181 -11.39 3.00 13.48
C LEU A 181 -12.50 3.40 12.52
N LEU A 182 -13.50 4.09 13.02
CA LEU A 182 -14.50 4.78 12.22
C LEU A 182 -14.12 6.26 12.17
N VAL A 183 -13.76 6.75 10.98
CA VAL A 183 -13.30 8.12 10.79
C VAL A 183 -14.48 8.94 10.27
N ASP A 184 -15.14 9.70 11.16
CA ASP A 184 -16.19 10.64 10.74
C ASP A 184 -15.56 11.86 10.05
N LYS A 185 -15.85 12.04 8.76
CA LYS A 185 -15.42 13.21 7.97
C LYS A 185 -16.30 14.45 8.19
N LYS A 186 -17.02 14.54 9.29
CA LYS A 186 -17.68 15.81 9.67
C LYS A 186 -16.65 16.70 10.33
N GLY A 187 -15.94 17.46 9.52
CA GLY A 187 -15.18 18.65 9.90
C GLY A 187 -16.08 19.87 9.83
#